data_8341c3e8c2946c2df8f3b65bb8ab2a34
#
_entry.id   8341c3e8c2946c2df8f3b65bb8ab2a34
#
_cell.length_a   1.000
_cell.length_b   1.000
_cell.length_c   1.000
_cell.angle_alpha   90.00
_cell.angle_beta   90.00
_cell.angle_gamma   90.00
#
_symmetry.space_group_name_H-M   'P 1'
#
loop_
_entity.id
_entity.type
_entity.pdbx_description
1 polymer ?
#
loop_
_entity_poly.entity_id
_entity_poly.type
_entity_poly.pdbx_seq_one_letter_code
_entity_poly.pdbx_strand_id
1 'polypeptide(L)'
;MYPNLEIVSRDGSVSYNSAIKQANENIVQISDRFHLLKGLTDASKKYVTGLMTANFGVPASASHYDGTTSIDYWDKGTKEDFPTREHNANCEKKTKMVNKAKKLEKQGYKLSKVAEELGISRSTVKRYLRAEFNPVHGLYNTTTNSKIKPYADVIKEMLGKGRTFKEIEVAIREDGYDGAASTIRMFTTRERKLLKEAKSDKGGPVEKIERKWIIRLLYKPLDRVKEITQVQLDKVIEKYPVIGSTYDAVYSFKQTLFSKKSEELEKWMSEAEKMNIEEITSFVNGIRRDIAAVKKAIEMDYNNGLAEGSVNKLKVVKRIMFGRNSFKLLKNKLLRLELKR
;
A
#
# COMPACT_ATOMS: atom_id res chain seq x y z
N MET A 1 5.66 5.35 44.17
CA MET A 1 4.95 4.09 43.98
C MET A 1 3.50 4.43 43.62
N TYR A 2 2.86 3.76 42.65
CA TYR A 2 1.49 4.03 42.26
C TYR A 2 0.60 2.89 42.81
N PRO A 3 0.06 3.03 44.04
CA PRO A 3 -0.62 1.95 44.77
C PRO A 3 -1.94 1.49 44.07
N ASN A 4 -2.51 2.35 43.24
CA ASN A 4 -3.80 2.10 42.57
C ASN A 4 -3.62 1.66 41.10
N LEU A 5 -2.44 1.13 40.71
CA LEU A 5 -2.18 0.65 39.37
C LEU A 5 -2.78 -0.75 39.20
N GLU A 6 -3.87 -0.84 38.44
CA GLU A 6 -4.62 -2.09 38.21
C GLU A 6 -4.31 -2.71 36.84
N ILE A 7 -4.04 -1.90 35.82
CA ILE A 7 -3.85 -2.34 34.43
C ILE A 7 -2.59 -1.72 33.85
N VAL A 8 -1.78 -2.53 33.17
CA VAL A 8 -0.60 -2.09 32.40
C VAL A 8 -0.66 -2.62 30.99
N SER A 9 -0.67 -1.71 30.01
CA SER A 9 -0.44 -2.06 28.61
C SER A 9 1.06 -2.00 28.32
N ARG A 10 1.59 -3.02 27.65
CA ARG A 10 3.02 -3.16 27.35
C ARG A 10 3.28 -3.86 26.02
N ASP A 11 4.48 -3.71 25.49
CA ASP A 11 4.99 -4.58 24.44
C ASP A 11 5.28 -5.99 24.98
N GLY A 12 5.51 -6.97 24.12
CA GLY A 12 5.71 -8.38 24.46
C GLY A 12 7.04 -8.70 25.17
N SER A 13 7.70 -7.72 25.80
CA SER A 13 8.99 -7.93 26.48
C SER A 13 8.83 -8.77 27.76
N VAL A 14 9.61 -9.84 27.85
CA VAL A 14 9.68 -10.71 29.03
C VAL A 14 10.13 -9.93 30.28
N SER A 15 11.06 -9.00 30.11
CA SER A 15 11.57 -8.17 31.22
C SER A 15 10.48 -7.30 31.84
N TYR A 16 9.59 -6.71 31.04
CA TYR A 16 8.46 -5.95 31.55
C TYR A 16 7.45 -6.86 32.27
N ASN A 17 7.16 -8.03 31.72
CA ASN A 17 6.30 -9.00 32.39
C ASN A 17 6.82 -9.35 33.78
N SER A 18 8.11 -9.70 33.90
CA SER A 18 8.73 -10.05 35.16
C SER A 18 8.74 -8.87 36.15
N ALA A 19 9.10 -7.68 35.71
CA ALA A 19 9.14 -6.48 36.57
C ALA A 19 7.73 -6.12 37.09
N ILE A 20 6.69 -6.22 36.29
CA ILE A 20 5.32 -5.95 36.70
C ILE A 20 4.85 -6.99 37.73
N LYS A 21 5.13 -8.28 37.51
CA LYS A 21 4.77 -9.34 38.46
C LYS A 21 5.48 -9.20 39.78
N GLN A 22 6.76 -8.81 39.77
CA GLN A 22 7.54 -8.53 41.00
C GLN A 22 6.99 -7.32 41.78
N ALA A 23 6.46 -6.32 41.05
CA ALA A 23 5.90 -5.14 41.68
C ALA A 23 4.51 -5.42 42.33
N ASN A 24 3.65 -6.11 41.65
CA ASN A 24 2.33 -6.55 42.10
C ASN A 24 1.76 -7.60 41.16
N GLU A 25 1.54 -8.82 41.62
CA GLU A 25 1.01 -9.95 40.84
C GLU A 25 -0.44 -9.72 40.36
N ASN A 26 -1.21 -8.88 41.06
CA ASN A 26 -2.60 -8.61 40.72
C ASN A 26 -2.78 -7.64 39.54
N ILE A 27 -1.71 -7.03 39.04
CA ILE A 27 -1.80 -6.11 37.90
C ILE A 27 -2.14 -6.88 36.62
N VAL A 28 -3.24 -6.49 35.99
CA VAL A 28 -3.64 -7.04 34.70
C VAL A 28 -2.71 -6.49 33.61
N GLN A 29 -2.00 -7.41 32.95
CA GLN A 29 -1.12 -7.05 31.85
C GLN A 29 -1.82 -7.22 30.51
N ILE A 30 -1.68 -6.25 29.63
CA ILE A 30 -2.28 -6.22 28.28
C ILE A 30 -1.17 -6.02 27.26
N SER A 31 -1.08 -6.92 26.28
CA SER A 31 -0.14 -6.79 25.16
C SER A 31 -0.62 -5.72 24.18
N ASP A 32 0.32 -4.91 23.65
CA ASP A 32 0.00 -3.92 22.65
C ASP A 32 -0.32 -4.58 21.30
N ARG A 33 -1.54 -4.36 20.79
CA ARG A 33 -2.03 -4.89 19.51
C ARG A 33 -1.19 -4.48 18.31
N PHE A 34 -0.67 -3.24 18.32
CA PHE A 34 0.20 -2.77 17.25
C PHE A 34 1.49 -3.60 17.17
N HIS A 35 2.13 -3.85 18.33
CA HIS A 35 3.35 -4.65 18.40
C HIS A 35 3.09 -6.12 18.04
N LEU A 36 1.94 -6.68 18.41
CA LEU A 36 1.54 -8.02 18.01
C LEU A 36 1.38 -8.12 16.48
N LEU A 37 0.60 -7.22 15.88
CA LEU A 37 0.42 -7.21 14.43
C LEU A 37 1.73 -6.94 13.69
N LYS A 38 2.53 -6.02 14.18
CA LYS A 38 3.87 -5.74 13.64
C LYS A 38 4.77 -6.96 13.72
N GLY A 39 4.77 -7.70 14.82
CA GLY A 39 5.55 -8.93 14.97
C GLY A 39 5.22 -9.97 13.91
N LEU A 40 3.94 -10.24 13.66
CA LEU A 40 3.51 -11.16 12.61
C LEU A 40 3.87 -10.65 11.21
N THR A 41 3.65 -9.36 10.93
CA THR A 41 3.99 -8.80 9.62
C THR A 41 5.49 -8.80 9.35
N ASP A 42 6.32 -8.59 10.37
CA ASP A 42 7.79 -8.66 10.26
C ASP A 42 8.26 -10.13 10.04
N ALA A 43 7.66 -11.11 10.73
CA ALA A 43 7.89 -12.54 10.50
C ALA A 43 7.51 -12.95 9.07
N SER A 44 6.32 -12.58 8.63
CA SER A 44 5.83 -12.81 7.26
C SER A 44 6.71 -12.16 6.20
N LYS A 45 7.16 -10.92 6.45
CA LYS A 45 8.11 -10.21 5.58
C LYS A 45 9.44 -10.94 5.47
N LYS A 46 9.98 -11.44 6.59
CA LYS A 46 11.22 -12.21 6.59
C LYS A 46 11.07 -13.46 5.72
N TYR A 47 9.98 -14.21 5.89
CA TYR A 47 9.67 -15.38 5.11
C TYR A 47 9.56 -15.08 3.60
N VAL A 48 8.72 -14.11 3.21
CA VAL A 48 8.56 -13.69 1.80
C VAL A 48 9.89 -13.22 1.20
N THR A 49 10.74 -12.60 2.02
CA THR A 49 12.07 -12.16 1.58
C THR A 49 13.00 -13.32 1.30
N GLY A 50 12.91 -14.40 2.05
CA GLY A 50 13.65 -15.65 1.81
C GLY A 50 13.13 -16.45 0.62
N LEU A 51 11.80 -16.47 0.44
CA LEU A 51 11.12 -17.26 -0.59
C LEU A 51 11.29 -16.67 -2.00
N MET A 52 11.20 -15.34 -2.15
CA MET A 52 11.18 -14.66 -3.44
C MET A 52 12.48 -13.93 -3.74
N THR A 53 12.90 -13.93 -5.00
CA THR A 53 13.92 -13.01 -5.50
C THR A 53 13.43 -11.54 -5.45
N ALA A 54 14.36 -10.58 -5.46
CA ALA A 54 14.02 -9.15 -5.40
C ALA A 54 13.08 -8.70 -6.53
N ASN A 55 13.17 -9.40 -7.67
CA ASN A 55 12.34 -9.16 -8.84
C ASN A 55 11.85 -10.50 -9.37
N PHE A 56 10.58 -10.55 -9.72
CA PHE A 56 9.91 -11.71 -10.25
C PHE A 56 9.35 -11.40 -11.63
N GLY A 57 9.68 -12.23 -12.63
CA GLY A 57 9.15 -12.12 -13.99
C GLY A 57 7.89 -12.97 -14.14
N VAL A 58 6.81 -12.39 -14.63
CA VAL A 58 5.59 -13.11 -15.06
C VAL A 58 5.40 -12.92 -16.56
N PRO A 59 4.92 -13.92 -17.30
CA PRO A 59 4.56 -13.73 -18.70
C PRO A 59 3.55 -12.58 -18.81
N ALA A 60 3.80 -11.59 -19.67
CA ALA A 60 2.83 -10.53 -19.92
C ALA A 60 1.57 -11.17 -20.52
N SER A 61 0.44 -10.96 -19.87
CA SER A 61 -0.84 -11.40 -20.43
C SER A 61 -1.20 -10.56 -21.64
N ALA A 62 -1.49 -11.20 -22.77
CA ALA A 62 -2.36 -10.60 -23.76
C ALA A 62 -3.66 -10.22 -23.03
N SER A 63 -4.10 -8.99 -23.21
CA SER A 63 -5.26 -8.40 -22.54
C SER A 63 -6.56 -9.13 -22.92
N HIS A 64 -6.85 -10.24 -22.24
CA HIS A 64 -8.18 -10.79 -22.14
C HIS A 64 -8.41 -11.19 -20.68
N TYR A 65 -9.02 -10.27 -19.96
CA TYR A 65 -9.57 -10.53 -18.63
C TYR A 65 -10.92 -11.23 -18.84
N ASP A 66 -10.93 -12.55 -18.73
CA ASP A 66 -12.13 -13.31 -18.46
C ASP A 66 -12.27 -13.44 -16.94
N GLY A 67 -13.34 -12.81 -16.41
CA GLY A 67 -13.55 -12.51 -15.00
C GLY A 67 -13.93 -13.68 -14.08
N THR A 68 -13.44 -14.91 -14.30
CA THR A 68 -14.01 -16.10 -13.64
C THR A 68 -13.17 -16.83 -12.62
N THR A 69 -11.93 -16.38 -12.29
CA THR A 69 -11.15 -16.99 -11.21
C THR A 69 -10.33 -15.97 -10.43
N SER A 70 -10.99 -15.04 -9.73
CA SER A 70 -10.32 -14.26 -8.71
C SER A 70 -10.46 -14.97 -7.36
N ILE A 71 -9.35 -15.45 -6.82
CA ILE A 71 -9.28 -15.87 -5.44
C ILE A 71 -9.30 -14.59 -4.60
N ASP A 72 -10.39 -14.37 -3.86
CA ASP A 72 -10.62 -13.20 -2.99
C ASP A 72 -9.72 -13.27 -1.75
N TYR A 73 -8.41 -12.97 -1.91
CA TYR A 73 -7.47 -13.02 -0.77
C TYR A 73 -7.47 -11.76 0.11
N TRP A 74 -7.97 -10.61 -0.37
CA TRP A 74 -7.59 -9.33 0.27
C TRP A 74 -8.71 -8.46 0.75
N ASP A 75 -9.84 -8.50 0.12
CA ASP A 75 -10.99 -7.72 0.52
C ASP A 75 -12.27 -8.35 -0.02
N LYS A 76 -13.12 -8.78 0.86
CA LYS A 76 -14.46 -9.26 0.49
C LYS A 76 -15.37 -8.16 -0.05
N GLY A 77 -14.87 -6.92 -0.17
CA GLY A 77 -15.64 -5.74 -0.55
C GLY A 77 -15.27 -5.05 -1.86
N THR A 78 -14.01 -5.12 -2.34
CA THR A 78 -13.58 -4.36 -3.54
C THR A 78 -12.74 -5.20 -4.49
N LYS A 79 -13.29 -5.56 -5.64
CA LYS A 79 -12.62 -6.29 -6.74
C LYS A 79 -11.72 -5.40 -7.61
N GLU A 80 -11.58 -4.12 -7.29
CA GLU A 80 -10.88 -3.14 -8.13
C GLU A 80 -9.49 -2.83 -7.58
N ASP A 81 -8.48 -2.82 -8.46
CA ASP A 81 -7.14 -2.36 -8.13
C ASP A 81 -7.12 -0.84 -7.82
N PHE A 82 -6.04 -0.38 -7.20
CA PHE A 82 -5.92 1.02 -6.79
C PHE A 82 -6.12 2.03 -7.93
N PRO A 83 -5.51 1.88 -9.14
CA PRO A 83 -5.70 2.82 -10.24
C PRO A 83 -7.15 2.90 -10.70
N THR A 84 -7.83 1.78 -10.82
CA THR A 84 -9.24 1.71 -11.23
C THR A 84 -10.14 2.35 -10.18
N ARG A 85 -9.93 2.05 -8.90
CA ARG A 85 -10.69 2.66 -7.81
C ARG A 85 -10.47 4.18 -7.71
N GLU A 86 -9.21 4.65 -7.85
CA GLU A 86 -8.92 6.09 -7.86
C GLU A 86 -9.60 6.79 -9.04
N HIS A 87 -9.57 6.16 -10.22
CA HIS A 87 -10.28 6.67 -11.40
C HIS A 87 -11.78 6.78 -11.16
N ASN A 88 -12.42 5.70 -10.68
CA ASN A 88 -13.86 5.64 -10.42
C ASN A 88 -14.26 6.69 -9.36
N ALA A 89 -13.52 6.82 -8.27
CA ALA A 89 -13.76 7.83 -7.25
C ALA A 89 -13.66 9.28 -7.79
N ASN A 90 -12.72 9.53 -8.70
CA ASN A 90 -12.55 10.83 -9.35
C ASN A 90 -13.68 11.10 -10.35
N CYS A 91 -14.13 10.09 -11.09
CA CYS A 91 -15.29 10.18 -11.98
C CYS A 91 -16.57 10.46 -11.19
N GLU A 92 -16.80 9.78 -10.08
CA GLU A 92 -17.96 10.03 -9.21
C GLU A 92 -17.99 11.45 -8.65
N LYS A 93 -16.86 11.93 -8.11
CA LYS A 93 -16.75 13.31 -7.62
C LYS A 93 -17.11 14.32 -8.69
N LYS A 94 -16.57 14.12 -9.91
CA LYS A 94 -16.82 15.00 -11.05
C LYS A 94 -18.26 14.93 -11.51
N THR A 95 -18.87 13.73 -11.54
CA THR A 95 -20.29 13.54 -11.85
C THR A 95 -21.20 14.26 -10.86
N LYS A 96 -20.90 14.18 -9.57
CA LYS A 96 -21.64 14.92 -8.53
C LYS A 96 -21.55 16.44 -8.75
N MET A 97 -20.37 16.96 -9.11
CA MET A 97 -20.20 18.38 -9.42
C MET A 97 -20.98 18.81 -10.69
N VAL A 98 -20.95 17.99 -11.74
CA VAL A 98 -21.71 18.23 -12.98
C VAL A 98 -23.21 18.25 -12.70
N ASN A 99 -23.71 17.28 -11.95
CA ASN A 99 -25.12 17.20 -11.58
C ASN A 99 -25.56 18.41 -10.73
N LYS A 100 -24.71 18.84 -9.78
CA LYS A 100 -24.95 20.03 -8.96
C LYS A 100 -24.98 21.29 -9.84
N ALA A 101 -24.05 21.43 -10.82
CA ALA A 101 -24.05 22.55 -11.76
C ALA A 101 -25.34 22.60 -12.61
N LYS A 102 -25.74 21.45 -13.18
CA LYS A 102 -27.00 21.35 -13.97
C LYS A 102 -28.24 21.63 -13.13
N LYS A 103 -28.26 21.24 -11.85
CA LYS A 103 -29.37 21.54 -10.91
C LYS A 103 -29.48 23.04 -10.65
N LEU A 104 -28.37 23.70 -10.37
CA LEU A 104 -28.34 25.16 -10.11
C LEU A 104 -28.75 25.96 -11.36
N GLU A 105 -28.32 25.55 -12.54
CA GLU A 105 -28.76 26.16 -13.81
C GLU A 105 -30.27 26.04 -14.02
N LYS A 106 -30.86 24.84 -13.81
CA LYS A 106 -32.30 24.62 -13.87
C LYS A 106 -33.09 25.46 -12.87
N GLN A 107 -32.47 25.86 -11.75
CA GLN A 107 -33.02 26.77 -10.74
C GLN A 107 -32.89 28.25 -11.14
N GLY A 108 -32.36 28.56 -12.32
CA GLY A 108 -32.23 29.92 -12.84
C GLY A 108 -31.00 30.71 -12.35
N TYR A 109 -30.04 30.04 -11.70
CA TYR A 109 -28.80 30.74 -11.27
C TYR A 109 -27.93 31.15 -12.45
N LYS A 110 -27.41 32.39 -12.42
CA LYS A 110 -26.43 32.84 -13.42
C LYS A 110 -25.12 32.06 -13.33
N LEU A 111 -24.44 31.84 -14.48
CA LEU A 111 -23.16 31.10 -14.55
C LEU A 111 -22.10 31.56 -13.54
N SER A 112 -22.05 32.85 -13.25
CA SER A 112 -21.12 33.42 -12.25
C SER A 112 -21.40 32.89 -10.83
N LYS A 113 -22.69 32.83 -10.47
CA LYS A 113 -23.10 32.34 -9.14
C LYS A 113 -22.92 30.85 -9.00
N VAL A 114 -23.18 30.07 -10.07
CA VAL A 114 -22.88 28.64 -10.11
C VAL A 114 -21.37 28.35 -9.96
N ALA A 115 -20.53 29.17 -10.59
CA ALA A 115 -19.08 29.07 -10.48
C ALA A 115 -18.58 29.35 -9.05
N GLU A 116 -19.12 30.36 -8.42
CA GLU A 116 -18.83 30.75 -7.02
C GLU A 116 -19.26 29.63 -6.05
N GLU A 117 -20.50 29.15 -6.16
CA GLU A 117 -21.07 28.09 -5.30
C GLU A 117 -20.32 26.75 -5.40
N LEU A 118 -19.76 26.44 -6.58
CA LEU A 118 -19.01 25.22 -6.82
C LEU A 118 -17.49 25.38 -6.63
N GLY A 119 -17.01 26.60 -6.41
CA GLY A 119 -15.58 26.89 -6.29
C GLY A 119 -14.78 26.59 -7.57
N ILE A 120 -15.38 26.75 -8.77
CA ILE A 120 -14.75 26.45 -10.07
C ILE A 120 -14.88 27.62 -11.03
N SER A 121 -14.06 27.61 -12.10
CA SER A 121 -14.10 28.69 -13.09
C SER A 121 -15.40 28.68 -13.93
N ARG A 122 -15.83 29.84 -14.39
CA ARG A 122 -16.98 29.97 -15.30
C ARG A 122 -16.84 29.16 -16.58
N SER A 123 -15.63 29.03 -17.10
CA SER A 123 -15.34 28.19 -18.28
C SER A 123 -15.56 26.71 -17.97
N THR A 124 -15.23 26.26 -16.77
CA THR A 124 -15.48 24.91 -16.31
C THR A 124 -16.98 24.65 -16.16
N VAL A 125 -17.74 25.59 -15.58
CA VAL A 125 -19.21 25.49 -15.51
C VAL A 125 -19.80 25.38 -16.88
N LYS A 126 -19.44 26.29 -17.82
CA LYS A 126 -19.92 26.23 -19.21
C LYS A 126 -19.64 24.89 -19.90
N ARG A 127 -18.48 24.28 -19.60
CA ARG A 127 -18.13 22.95 -20.09
C ARG A 127 -19.00 21.85 -19.47
N TYR A 128 -19.29 21.91 -18.16
CA TYR A 128 -20.11 20.94 -17.44
C TYR A 128 -21.57 20.96 -17.90
N LEU A 129 -22.07 22.11 -18.33
CA LEU A 129 -23.44 22.27 -18.80
C LEU A 129 -23.69 21.78 -20.24
N ARG A 130 -22.63 21.47 -21.00
CA ARG A 130 -22.80 20.89 -22.35
C ARG A 130 -23.51 19.53 -22.26
N ALA A 131 -24.45 19.29 -23.15
CA ALA A 131 -25.22 18.03 -23.19
C ALA A 131 -24.32 16.81 -23.34
N GLU A 132 -23.27 16.90 -24.16
CA GLU A 132 -22.32 15.82 -24.48
C GLU A 132 -21.17 15.70 -23.47
N PHE A 133 -21.21 16.45 -22.35
CA PHE A 133 -20.08 16.40 -21.41
C PHE A 133 -20.01 15.06 -20.68
N ASN A 134 -18.90 14.34 -20.93
CA ASN A 134 -18.57 13.10 -20.23
C ASN A 134 -17.61 13.39 -19.06
N PRO A 135 -17.97 13.02 -17.82
CA PRO A 135 -17.12 13.19 -16.64
C PRO A 135 -15.89 12.27 -16.62
N VAL A 136 -15.83 11.25 -17.45
CA VAL A 136 -14.67 10.34 -17.56
C VAL A 136 -13.45 11.11 -18.05
N HIS A 137 -12.28 10.84 -17.47
CA HIS A 137 -11.03 11.46 -17.91
C HIS A 137 -10.65 10.93 -19.30
N GLY A 138 -10.56 11.83 -20.30
CA GLY A 138 -10.33 11.45 -21.70
C GLY A 138 -9.02 10.72 -21.99
N LEU A 139 -8.06 10.75 -21.07
CA LEU A 139 -6.78 10.04 -21.16
C LEU A 139 -6.76 8.70 -20.40
N TYR A 140 -7.88 8.31 -19.78
CA TYR A 140 -7.96 7.03 -19.09
C TYR A 140 -8.03 5.90 -20.14
N ASN A 141 -7.15 4.92 -20.03
CA ASN A 141 -6.96 3.83 -21.00
C ASN A 141 -6.66 4.27 -22.45
N THR A 142 -6.31 5.55 -22.67
CA THR A 142 -5.82 5.97 -23.98
C THR A 142 -4.30 5.83 -24.05
N THR A 143 -3.81 5.16 -25.07
CA THR A 143 -2.39 5.25 -25.44
C THR A 143 -2.15 6.63 -26.02
N THR A 144 -1.37 7.47 -25.35
CA THR A 144 -0.94 8.77 -25.87
C THR A 144 -0.24 8.56 -27.23
N ASN A 145 -0.66 9.29 -28.25
CA ASN A 145 0.02 9.31 -29.53
C ASN A 145 1.37 10.02 -29.33
N SER A 146 2.40 9.26 -28.96
CA SER A 146 3.76 9.76 -28.88
C SER A 146 4.31 9.90 -30.30
N LYS A 147 5.02 11.00 -30.61
CA LYS A 147 5.69 11.24 -31.89
C LYS A 147 6.60 10.10 -32.33
N ILE A 148 7.09 9.28 -31.39
CA ILE A 148 7.98 8.14 -31.67
C ILE A 148 7.20 6.89 -32.10
N LYS A 149 5.89 6.84 -31.86
CA LYS A 149 5.07 5.64 -32.12
C LYS A 149 5.09 5.18 -33.60
N PRO A 150 5.01 6.07 -34.60
CA PRO A 150 5.13 5.66 -36.01
C PRO A 150 6.47 4.97 -36.33
N TYR A 151 7.55 5.32 -35.63
CA TYR A 151 8.91 4.80 -35.85
C TYR A 151 9.22 3.56 -34.99
N ALA A 152 8.29 3.10 -34.18
CA ALA A 152 8.50 2.04 -33.20
C ALA A 152 9.00 0.73 -33.85
N ASP A 153 8.42 0.35 -34.97
CA ASP A 153 8.75 -0.91 -35.67
C ASP A 153 10.12 -0.83 -36.32
N VAL A 154 10.45 0.29 -36.96
CA VAL A 154 11.77 0.56 -37.51
C VAL A 154 12.86 0.50 -36.43
N ILE A 155 12.58 1.14 -35.27
CA ILE A 155 13.51 1.10 -34.14
C ILE A 155 13.69 -0.32 -33.62
N LYS A 156 12.61 -1.12 -33.50
CA LYS A 156 12.71 -2.52 -33.04
C LYS A 156 13.51 -3.38 -33.99
N GLU A 157 13.32 -3.24 -35.32
CA GLU A 157 14.04 -3.94 -36.34
C GLU A 157 15.54 -3.62 -36.27
N MET A 158 15.89 -2.32 -36.20
CA MET A 158 17.26 -1.87 -36.07
C MET A 158 17.93 -2.37 -34.79
N LEU A 159 17.21 -2.40 -33.65
CA LEU A 159 17.68 -2.97 -32.39
C LEU A 159 17.89 -4.49 -32.51
N GLY A 160 17.03 -5.21 -33.21
CA GLY A 160 17.19 -6.63 -33.52
C GLY A 160 18.45 -6.93 -34.31
N LYS A 161 18.85 -6.02 -35.21
CA LYS A 161 20.10 -6.03 -36.00
C LYS A 161 21.32 -5.52 -35.23
N GLY A 162 21.19 -5.17 -33.94
CA GLY A 162 22.31 -4.73 -33.09
C GLY A 162 22.78 -3.29 -33.32
N ARG A 163 22.00 -2.46 -34.01
CA ARG A 163 22.37 -1.07 -34.29
C ARG A 163 22.52 -0.22 -33.04
N THR A 164 23.42 0.75 -33.09
CA THR A 164 23.68 1.68 -31.99
C THR A 164 22.57 2.74 -31.87
N PHE A 165 22.49 3.42 -30.71
CA PHE A 165 21.54 4.52 -30.51
C PHE A 165 21.74 5.64 -31.58
N LYS A 166 23.00 5.99 -31.90
CA LYS A 166 23.28 7.04 -32.85
C LYS A 166 22.81 6.69 -34.28
N GLU A 167 23.03 5.45 -34.72
CA GLU A 167 22.55 4.98 -36.03
C GLU A 167 21.02 5.00 -36.10
N ILE A 168 20.36 4.58 -35.04
CA ILE A 168 18.86 4.61 -34.93
C ILE A 168 18.37 6.05 -34.95
N GLU A 169 19.00 6.96 -34.20
CA GLU A 169 18.61 8.37 -34.17
C GLU A 169 18.75 9.01 -35.56
N VAL A 170 19.85 8.77 -36.26
CA VAL A 170 20.07 9.30 -37.62
C VAL A 170 18.97 8.78 -38.55
N ALA A 171 18.76 7.46 -38.61
CA ALA A 171 17.77 6.84 -39.49
C ALA A 171 16.37 7.37 -39.32
N ILE A 172 15.88 7.49 -38.07
CA ILE A 172 14.50 7.97 -37.83
C ILE A 172 14.34 9.49 -38.02
N ARG A 173 15.46 10.28 -37.89
CA ARG A 173 15.46 11.69 -38.25
C ARG A 173 15.41 11.92 -39.75
N GLU A 174 16.12 11.10 -40.53
CA GLU A 174 16.01 11.10 -41.98
C GLU A 174 14.60 10.73 -42.46
N ASP A 175 13.90 9.87 -41.69
CA ASP A 175 12.52 9.50 -41.95
C ASP A 175 11.46 10.50 -41.37
N GLY A 176 11.95 11.68 -40.92
CA GLY A 176 11.11 12.82 -40.53
C GLY A 176 10.78 12.96 -39.02
N TYR A 177 11.45 12.22 -38.13
CA TYR A 177 11.26 12.40 -36.72
C TYR A 177 11.82 13.74 -36.19
N ASP A 178 10.93 14.63 -35.68
CA ASP A 178 11.26 15.96 -35.15
C ASP A 178 11.32 16.05 -33.61
N GLY A 179 11.17 14.92 -32.93
CA GLY A 179 11.11 14.87 -31.46
C GLY A 179 12.50 14.90 -30.78
N ALA A 180 12.47 14.95 -29.44
CA ALA A 180 13.70 15.00 -28.64
C ALA A 180 14.50 13.70 -28.69
N ALA A 181 15.85 13.79 -28.75
CA ALA A 181 16.76 12.67 -28.67
C ALA A 181 16.60 11.84 -27.38
N SER A 182 16.20 12.49 -26.27
CA SER A 182 15.89 11.81 -25.01
C SER A 182 14.73 10.82 -25.13
N THR A 183 13.72 11.12 -25.94
CA THR A 183 12.57 10.23 -26.20
C THR A 183 13.02 8.97 -26.94
N ILE A 184 13.87 9.14 -27.97
CA ILE A 184 14.47 8.01 -28.69
C ILE A 184 15.30 7.16 -27.74
N ARG A 185 16.14 7.79 -26.91
CA ARG A 185 16.98 7.07 -25.93
C ARG A 185 16.17 6.29 -24.93
N MET A 186 15.12 6.87 -24.38
CA MET A 186 14.20 6.17 -23.47
C MET A 186 13.53 4.98 -24.15
N PHE A 187 13.02 5.18 -25.35
CA PHE A 187 12.35 4.13 -26.12
C PHE A 187 13.33 2.98 -26.46
N THR A 188 14.49 3.28 -27.03
CA THR A 188 15.51 2.28 -27.38
C THR A 188 16.05 1.54 -26.16
N THR A 189 16.22 2.21 -25.02
CA THR A 189 16.65 1.58 -23.76
C THR A 189 15.59 0.59 -23.26
N ARG A 190 14.32 0.97 -23.32
CA ARG A 190 13.20 0.10 -22.95
C ARG A 190 13.12 -1.13 -23.86
N GLU A 191 13.16 -0.94 -25.17
CA GLU A 191 13.09 -2.03 -26.16
C GLU A 191 14.29 -2.97 -26.07
N ARG A 192 15.53 -2.46 -25.90
CA ARG A 192 16.72 -3.31 -25.67
C ARG A 192 16.57 -4.18 -24.43
N LYS A 193 15.98 -3.65 -23.37
CA LYS A 193 15.73 -4.40 -22.16
C LYS A 193 14.73 -5.52 -22.41
N LEU A 194 13.64 -5.24 -23.11
CA LEU A 194 12.63 -6.23 -23.51
C LEU A 194 13.25 -7.32 -24.43
N LEU A 195 14.07 -6.93 -25.41
CA LEU A 195 14.78 -7.87 -26.29
C LEU A 195 15.79 -8.75 -25.54
N LYS A 196 16.47 -8.19 -24.54
CA LYS A 196 17.40 -8.96 -23.69
C LYS A 196 16.65 -9.95 -22.80
N GLU A 197 15.52 -9.53 -22.24
CA GLU A 197 14.64 -10.39 -21.45
C GLU A 197 13.99 -11.49 -22.30
N ALA A 198 13.56 -11.18 -23.52
CA ALA A 198 13.02 -12.15 -24.48
C ALA A 198 14.08 -13.14 -25.02
N LYS A 199 15.37 -12.77 -25.09
CA LYS A 199 16.45 -13.67 -25.47
C LYS A 199 16.91 -14.57 -24.33
N SER A 200 16.72 -14.15 -23.08
CA SER A 200 17.07 -14.95 -21.89
C SER A 200 16.00 -16.00 -21.52
N ASP A 201 14.78 -15.80 -21.97
CA ASP A 201 13.66 -16.73 -21.76
C ASP A 201 13.06 -17.09 -23.14
N LYS A 202 12.91 -18.39 -23.43
CA LYS A 202 12.12 -18.87 -24.59
C LYS A 202 10.62 -18.60 -24.46
N GLY A 203 10.21 -17.69 -23.57
CA GLY A 203 8.85 -17.24 -23.29
C GLY A 203 8.65 -15.78 -23.67
N GLY A 204 7.44 -15.37 -24.03
CA GLY A 204 7.02 -14.03 -24.47
C GLY A 204 7.38 -12.88 -23.51
N PRO A 205 6.91 -11.64 -23.76
CA PRO A 205 7.25 -10.48 -22.95
C PRO A 205 6.98 -10.74 -21.45
N VAL A 206 8.01 -10.49 -20.64
CA VAL A 206 7.95 -10.75 -19.20
C VAL A 206 7.68 -9.44 -18.45
N GLU A 207 6.61 -9.40 -17.73
CA GLU A 207 6.29 -8.31 -16.80
C GLU A 207 7.03 -8.52 -15.49
N LYS A 208 7.67 -7.46 -14.98
CA LYS A 208 8.51 -7.53 -13.80
C LYS A 208 7.77 -7.02 -12.58
N ILE A 209 7.59 -7.90 -11.59
CA ILE A 209 7.01 -7.57 -10.28
C ILE A 209 8.14 -7.47 -9.25
N GLU A 210 8.21 -6.38 -8.50
CA GLU A 210 9.17 -6.22 -7.42
C GLU A 210 8.62 -6.78 -6.11
N ARG A 211 9.39 -7.64 -5.45
CA ARG A 211 9.04 -8.23 -4.15
C ARG A 211 8.60 -7.20 -3.10
N LYS A 212 9.16 -5.99 -3.14
CA LYS A 212 8.78 -4.93 -2.19
C LYS A 212 7.28 -4.56 -2.26
N TRP A 213 6.64 -4.71 -3.43
CA TRP A 213 5.22 -4.43 -3.59
C TRP A 213 4.36 -5.54 -3.00
N ILE A 214 4.80 -6.79 -3.16
CA ILE A 214 4.19 -7.93 -2.49
C ILE A 214 4.28 -7.75 -0.97
N ILE A 215 5.45 -7.38 -0.44
CA ILE A 215 5.61 -7.10 0.99
C ILE A 215 4.69 -5.96 1.48
N ARG A 216 4.42 -4.94 0.66
CA ARG A 216 3.51 -3.85 1.04
C ARG A 216 2.08 -4.32 1.30
N LEU A 217 1.66 -5.39 0.64
CA LEU A 217 0.34 -5.97 0.86
C LEU A 217 0.17 -6.56 2.27
N LEU A 218 1.23 -6.92 2.98
CA LEU A 218 1.16 -7.31 4.40
C LEU A 218 0.67 -6.16 5.30
N TYR A 219 0.81 -4.92 4.87
CA TYR A 219 0.47 -3.72 5.65
C TYR A 219 -0.74 -2.98 5.11
N LYS A 220 -1.06 -3.16 3.83
CA LYS A 220 -2.11 -2.41 3.13
C LYS A 220 -2.88 -3.34 2.20
N PRO A 221 -4.20 -3.19 2.11
CA PRO A 221 -4.98 -3.93 1.14
C PRO A 221 -4.61 -3.52 -0.30
N LEU A 222 -4.90 -4.39 -1.26
CA LEU A 222 -4.50 -4.23 -2.66
C LEU A 222 -4.99 -2.91 -3.27
N ASP A 223 -6.18 -2.47 -2.91
CA ASP A 223 -6.78 -1.22 -3.36
C ASP A 223 -6.01 0.04 -2.94
N ARG A 224 -5.03 -0.10 -2.03
CA ARG A 224 -4.14 0.97 -1.55
C ARG A 224 -2.69 0.80 -2.00
N VAL A 225 -2.40 -0.20 -2.83
CA VAL A 225 -1.06 -0.45 -3.40
C VAL A 225 -1.10 -0.23 -4.90
N LYS A 226 -0.57 0.91 -5.36
CA LYS A 226 -0.63 1.36 -6.77
C LYS A 226 0.19 0.52 -7.74
N GLU A 227 1.22 -0.11 -7.21
CA GLU A 227 2.31 -0.68 -7.98
C GLU A 227 2.07 -2.12 -8.41
N ILE A 228 0.96 -2.72 -7.97
CA ILE A 228 0.59 -4.10 -8.32
C ILE A 228 -0.91 -4.17 -8.61
N THR A 229 -1.26 -4.91 -9.65
CA THR A 229 -2.65 -5.21 -10.03
C THR A 229 -3.07 -6.57 -9.50
N GLN A 230 -4.40 -6.83 -9.47
CA GLN A 230 -4.94 -8.13 -9.08
C GLN A 230 -4.37 -9.25 -9.96
N VAL A 231 -4.35 -9.06 -11.29
CA VAL A 231 -3.83 -10.03 -12.25
C VAL A 231 -2.36 -10.39 -11.98
N GLN A 232 -1.55 -9.39 -11.62
CA GLN A 232 -0.14 -9.63 -11.26
C GLN A 232 -0.01 -10.41 -9.96
N LEU A 233 -0.86 -10.10 -8.98
CA LEU A 233 -0.91 -10.79 -7.69
C LEU A 233 -1.32 -12.26 -7.87
N ASP A 234 -2.35 -12.53 -8.69
CA ASP A 234 -2.82 -13.89 -8.98
C ASP A 234 -1.69 -14.74 -9.58
N LYS A 235 -0.93 -14.21 -10.52
CA LYS A 235 0.25 -14.88 -11.09
C LYS A 235 1.36 -15.15 -10.07
N VAL A 236 1.53 -14.23 -9.09
CA VAL A 236 2.49 -14.44 -7.99
C VAL A 236 1.99 -15.58 -7.10
N ILE A 237 0.70 -15.60 -6.77
CA ILE A 237 0.09 -16.64 -5.93
C ILE A 237 0.10 -17.99 -6.64
N GLU A 238 -0.16 -18.03 -7.95
CA GLU A 238 -0.06 -19.27 -8.74
C GLU A 238 1.35 -19.90 -8.63
N LYS A 239 2.40 -19.07 -8.70
CA LYS A 239 3.78 -19.58 -8.55
C LYS A 239 4.20 -19.81 -7.10
N TYR A 240 3.67 -19.03 -6.17
CA TYR A 240 3.98 -19.09 -4.75
C TYR A 240 2.70 -19.14 -3.91
N PRO A 241 1.96 -20.28 -3.89
CA PRO A 241 0.68 -20.39 -3.17
C PRO A 241 0.76 -20.00 -1.69
N VAL A 242 1.92 -20.27 -1.08
CA VAL A 242 2.18 -19.95 0.34
C VAL A 242 2.12 -18.44 0.62
N ILE A 243 2.33 -17.59 -0.38
CA ILE A 243 2.16 -16.14 -0.21
C ILE A 243 0.69 -15.83 0.11
N GLY A 244 -0.26 -16.41 -0.61
CA GLY A 244 -1.69 -16.26 -0.32
C GLY A 244 -2.01 -16.65 1.12
N SER A 245 -1.62 -17.86 1.53
CA SER A 245 -1.84 -18.34 2.91
C SER A 245 -1.19 -17.43 3.96
N THR A 246 0.01 -16.86 3.68
CA THR A 246 0.69 -15.93 4.59
C THR A 246 -0.12 -14.66 4.79
N TYR A 247 -0.71 -14.15 3.75
CA TYR A 247 -1.56 -12.98 3.84
C TYR A 247 -2.85 -13.27 4.59
N ASP A 248 -3.50 -14.39 4.29
CA ASP A 248 -4.70 -14.83 5.01
C ASP A 248 -4.43 -14.94 6.52
N ALA A 249 -3.26 -15.46 6.88
CA ALA A 249 -2.84 -15.54 8.28
C ALA A 249 -2.67 -14.16 8.93
N VAL A 250 -2.08 -13.18 8.22
CA VAL A 250 -1.94 -11.80 8.73
C VAL A 250 -3.30 -11.12 8.83
N TYR A 251 -4.16 -11.30 7.83
CA TYR A 251 -5.49 -10.68 7.80
C TYR A 251 -6.40 -11.28 8.89
N SER A 252 -6.47 -12.59 9.01
CA SER A 252 -7.28 -13.27 10.03
C SER A 252 -6.78 -12.97 11.44
N PHE A 253 -5.46 -12.87 11.65
CA PHE A 253 -4.92 -12.41 12.93
C PHE A 253 -5.37 -11.00 13.29
N LYS A 254 -5.34 -10.10 12.32
CA LYS A 254 -5.87 -8.75 12.53
C LYS A 254 -7.34 -8.77 12.90
N GLN A 255 -8.16 -9.59 12.23
CA GLN A 255 -9.58 -9.74 12.60
C GLN A 255 -9.72 -10.26 14.03
N THR A 256 -8.98 -11.31 14.40
CA THR A 256 -8.98 -11.89 15.75
C THR A 256 -8.61 -10.85 16.82
N LEU A 257 -7.57 -10.02 16.58
CA LEU A 257 -7.17 -8.97 17.52
C LEU A 257 -8.26 -7.92 17.81
N PHE A 258 -9.21 -7.74 16.90
CA PHE A 258 -10.28 -6.74 17.03
C PHE A 258 -11.68 -7.38 17.19
N SER A 259 -11.77 -8.72 17.27
CA SER A 259 -13.05 -9.46 17.37
C SER A 259 -13.73 -9.37 18.73
N LYS A 260 -12.99 -9.00 19.79
CA LYS A 260 -13.40 -9.11 21.21
C LYS A 260 -13.60 -10.55 21.70
N LYS A 261 -13.22 -11.56 20.90
CA LYS A 261 -13.39 -12.98 21.17
C LYS A 261 -12.01 -13.63 21.33
N SER A 262 -11.54 -13.73 22.56
CA SER A 262 -10.21 -14.28 22.84
C SER A 262 -10.07 -15.77 22.55
N GLU A 263 -11.18 -16.52 22.47
CA GLU A 263 -11.23 -17.92 22.08
C GLU A 263 -10.81 -18.17 20.62
N GLU A 264 -11.01 -17.19 19.74
CA GLU A 264 -10.59 -17.29 18.34
C GLU A 264 -9.06 -17.31 18.18
N LEU A 265 -8.31 -16.83 19.18
CA LEU A 265 -6.85 -16.80 19.14
C LEU A 265 -6.24 -18.20 19.05
N GLU A 266 -6.74 -19.17 19.83
CA GLU A 266 -6.20 -20.52 19.83
C GLU A 266 -6.44 -21.24 18.51
N LYS A 267 -7.62 -21.01 17.91
CA LYS A 267 -7.95 -21.52 16.58
C LYS A 267 -6.99 -20.93 15.55
N TRP A 268 -6.79 -19.61 15.57
CA TRP A 268 -5.85 -18.95 14.67
C TRP A 268 -4.42 -19.49 14.82
N MET A 269 -3.93 -19.64 16.05
CA MET A 269 -2.59 -20.21 16.30
C MET A 269 -2.44 -21.60 15.72
N SER A 270 -3.45 -22.45 15.88
CA SER A 270 -3.43 -23.82 15.34
C SER A 270 -3.42 -23.83 13.80
N GLU A 271 -4.14 -22.91 13.16
CA GLU A 271 -4.15 -22.77 11.70
C GLU A 271 -2.81 -22.23 11.19
N ALA A 272 -2.23 -21.25 11.88
CA ALA A 272 -0.95 -20.67 11.54
C ALA A 272 0.21 -21.68 11.65
N GLU A 273 0.18 -22.57 12.64
CA GLU A 273 1.18 -23.64 12.78
C GLU A 273 1.12 -24.69 11.67
N LYS A 274 -0.07 -25.01 11.16
CA LYS A 274 -0.25 -25.93 10.03
C LYS A 274 0.41 -25.45 8.75
N MET A 275 0.72 -24.17 8.64
CA MET A 275 1.43 -23.62 7.49
C MET A 275 2.90 -24.09 7.40
N ASN A 276 3.46 -24.61 8.49
CA ASN A 276 4.86 -25.08 8.56
C ASN A 276 5.90 -24.02 8.16
N ILE A 277 5.64 -22.76 8.50
CA ILE A 277 6.55 -21.62 8.28
C ILE A 277 7.27 -21.31 9.58
N GLU A 278 8.58 -21.48 9.62
CA GLU A 278 9.40 -21.33 10.84
C GLU A 278 9.23 -19.96 11.49
N GLU A 279 9.23 -18.88 10.71
CA GLU A 279 9.05 -17.51 11.20
C GLU A 279 7.68 -17.31 11.87
N ILE A 280 6.63 -17.87 11.29
CA ILE A 280 5.26 -17.77 11.82
C ILE A 280 5.13 -18.64 13.06
N THR A 281 5.67 -19.87 13.04
CA THR A 281 5.70 -20.75 14.21
C THR A 281 6.45 -20.11 15.37
N SER A 282 7.59 -19.47 15.10
CA SER A 282 8.35 -18.72 16.11
C SER A 282 7.53 -17.58 16.72
N PHE A 283 6.76 -16.86 15.90
CA PHE A 283 5.85 -15.83 16.37
C PHE A 283 4.72 -16.40 17.24
N VAL A 284 4.09 -17.52 16.82
CA VAL A 284 3.06 -18.23 17.61
C VAL A 284 3.60 -18.67 18.97
N ASN A 285 4.82 -19.20 19.01
CA ASN A 285 5.49 -19.55 20.27
C ASN A 285 5.73 -18.31 21.17
N GLY A 286 5.95 -17.15 20.57
CA GLY A 286 6.00 -15.87 21.29
C GLY A 286 4.65 -15.52 21.94
N ILE A 287 3.55 -15.68 21.22
CA ILE A 287 2.19 -15.49 21.74
C ILE A 287 1.91 -16.44 22.89
N ARG A 288 2.25 -17.73 22.76
CA ARG A 288 2.00 -18.73 23.81
C ARG A 288 2.68 -18.40 25.14
N ARG A 289 3.89 -17.83 25.10
CA ARG A 289 4.59 -17.41 26.31
C ARG A 289 3.92 -16.27 27.06
N ASP A 290 3.07 -15.51 26.37
CA ASP A 290 2.40 -14.32 26.92
C ASP A 290 0.88 -14.33 26.66
N ILE A 291 0.31 -15.52 26.53
CA ILE A 291 -1.07 -15.73 26.04
C ILE A 291 -2.13 -15.00 26.86
N ALA A 292 -1.94 -14.91 28.18
CA ALA A 292 -2.86 -14.20 29.06
C ALA A 292 -2.96 -12.72 28.70
N ALA A 293 -1.82 -12.04 28.51
CA ALA A 293 -1.78 -10.63 28.12
C ALA A 293 -2.29 -10.40 26.69
N VAL A 294 -2.10 -11.35 25.78
CA VAL A 294 -2.63 -11.29 24.41
C VAL A 294 -4.16 -11.48 24.40
N LYS A 295 -4.70 -12.43 25.17
CA LYS A 295 -6.16 -12.59 25.34
C LYS A 295 -6.80 -11.30 25.91
N LYS A 296 -6.17 -10.69 26.91
CA LYS A 296 -6.61 -9.40 27.44
C LYS A 296 -6.54 -8.26 26.42
N ALA A 297 -5.56 -8.27 25.52
CA ALA A 297 -5.49 -7.31 24.41
C ALA A 297 -6.66 -7.46 23.43
N ILE A 298 -7.20 -8.66 23.22
CA ILE A 298 -8.38 -8.89 22.38
C ILE A 298 -9.64 -8.41 23.10
N GLU A 299 -9.82 -8.78 24.38
CA GLU A 299 -11.01 -8.50 25.17
C GLU A 299 -11.20 -7.03 25.52
N MET A 300 -10.11 -6.33 25.83
CA MET A 300 -10.11 -4.97 26.37
C MET A 300 -9.66 -3.92 25.34
N ASP A 301 -10.12 -2.67 25.49
CA ASP A 301 -9.80 -1.57 24.55
C ASP A 301 -8.52 -0.79 24.86
N TYR A 302 -7.78 -1.18 25.89
CA TYR A 302 -6.54 -0.52 26.27
C TYR A 302 -5.43 -0.73 25.21
N ASN A 303 -4.62 0.30 25.01
CA ASN A 303 -3.46 0.29 24.11
C ASN A 303 -2.40 1.27 24.58
N ASN A 304 -1.20 1.19 23.98
CA ASN A 304 -0.06 2.06 24.30
C ASN A 304 -0.07 3.42 23.55
N GLY A 305 -1.09 3.72 22.77
CA GLY A 305 -1.09 4.90 21.88
C GLY A 305 -0.85 6.23 22.59
N LEU A 306 -1.42 6.42 23.79
CA LEU A 306 -1.18 7.64 24.60
C LEU A 306 0.27 7.73 25.07
N ALA A 307 0.85 6.62 25.53
CA ALA A 307 2.24 6.57 25.97
C ALA A 307 3.20 6.81 24.80
N GLU A 308 2.97 6.14 23.67
CA GLU A 308 3.76 6.35 22.44
C GLU A 308 3.66 7.79 21.91
N GLY A 309 2.46 8.35 21.88
CA GLY A 309 2.23 9.75 21.53
C GLY A 309 3.02 10.71 22.40
N SER A 310 3.02 10.49 23.72
CA SER A 310 3.78 11.28 24.69
C SER A 310 5.28 11.15 24.51
N VAL A 311 5.78 9.92 24.29
CA VAL A 311 7.20 9.66 23.98
C VAL A 311 7.61 10.31 22.65
N ASN A 312 6.77 10.26 21.63
CA ASN A 312 7.06 10.90 20.36
C ASN A 312 7.08 12.42 20.49
N LYS A 313 6.14 13.01 21.24
CA LYS A 313 6.15 14.44 21.58
C LYS A 313 7.46 14.82 22.29
N LEU A 314 7.87 14.03 23.27
CA LEU A 314 9.16 14.22 23.97
C LEU A 314 10.36 14.20 23.00
N LYS A 315 10.40 13.20 22.09
CA LYS A 315 11.46 13.08 21.07
C LYS A 315 11.50 14.30 20.14
N VAL A 316 10.35 14.80 19.70
CA VAL A 316 10.25 16.01 18.86
C VAL A 316 10.78 17.22 19.61
N VAL A 317 10.35 17.42 20.86
CA VAL A 317 10.84 18.54 21.69
C VAL A 317 12.35 18.46 21.89
N LYS A 318 12.90 17.28 22.17
CA LYS A 318 14.37 17.09 22.28
C LYS A 318 15.10 17.44 20.97
N ARG A 319 14.57 17.07 19.80
CA ARG A 319 15.16 17.41 18.50
C ARG A 319 15.17 18.93 18.26
N ILE A 320 14.05 19.62 18.53
CA ILE A 320 13.96 21.09 18.42
C ILE A 320 14.95 21.79 19.35
N MET A 321 15.29 21.19 20.49
CA MET A 321 16.29 21.71 21.44
C MET A 321 17.73 21.33 21.04
N PHE A 322 17.95 20.71 19.89
CA PHE A 322 19.29 20.34 19.38
C PHE A 322 20.15 19.56 20.39
N GLY A 323 19.54 18.74 21.24
CA GLY A 323 20.22 18.00 22.29
C GLY A 323 20.69 18.82 23.49
N ARG A 324 20.58 20.14 23.47
CA ARG A 324 20.91 21.05 24.56
C ARG A 324 19.75 21.17 25.55
N ASN A 325 19.49 20.10 26.30
CA ASN A 325 18.40 20.10 27.28
C ASN A 325 18.81 19.49 28.59
N SER A 326 18.75 20.31 29.67
CA SER A 326 18.65 19.75 31.00
C SER A 326 17.26 19.20 31.26
N PHE A 327 17.14 18.27 32.20
CA PHE A 327 15.81 17.70 32.57
C PHE A 327 14.80 18.80 32.94
N LYS A 328 15.23 19.80 33.73
CA LYS A 328 14.41 20.94 34.17
C LYS A 328 13.88 21.75 32.98
N LEU A 329 14.73 22.05 31.99
CA LEU A 329 14.35 22.82 30.82
C LEU A 329 13.38 22.05 29.93
N LEU A 330 13.63 20.74 29.71
CA LEU A 330 12.77 19.87 28.94
C LEU A 330 11.39 19.72 29.60
N LYS A 331 11.33 19.50 30.90
CA LYS A 331 10.08 19.45 31.68
C LYS A 331 9.28 20.74 31.54
N ASN A 332 9.90 21.91 31.74
CA ASN A 332 9.23 23.19 31.62
C ASN A 332 8.69 23.43 30.20
N LYS A 333 9.42 23.04 29.16
CA LYS A 333 8.99 23.20 27.79
C LYS A 333 7.80 22.28 27.45
N LEU A 334 7.79 21.07 27.95
CA LEU A 334 6.65 20.14 27.79
C LEU A 334 5.40 20.67 28.51
N LEU A 335 5.51 21.11 29.75
CA LEU A 335 4.39 21.67 30.51
C LEU A 335 3.80 22.90 29.83
N ARG A 336 4.62 23.81 29.29
CA ARG A 336 4.14 24.98 28.55
C ARG A 336 3.40 24.63 27.26
N LEU A 337 3.78 23.52 26.59
CA LEU A 337 3.08 23.05 25.40
C LEU A 337 1.74 22.38 25.73
N GLU A 338 1.55 21.90 26.95
CA GLU A 338 0.27 21.34 27.40
C GLU A 338 -0.70 22.42 27.89
N LEU A 339 -0.20 23.48 28.52
CA LEU A 339 -1.02 24.63 28.96
C LEU A 339 -1.56 25.49 27.81
N LYS A 340 -1.05 25.32 26.59
CA LYS A 340 -1.52 26.06 25.39
C LYS A 340 -2.53 25.27 24.55
N ARG A 341 -2.97 24.14 25.01
CA ARG A 341 -4.09 23.36 24.44
C ARG A 341 -5.38 23.65 25.21
#